data_4a92d670528548cbcd2846e36226140b
#
_entry.id   4a92d670528548cbcd2846e36226140b
#
_cell.length_a   1.000
_cell.length_b   1.000
_cell.length_c   1.000
_cell.angle_alpha   90.00
_cell.angle_beta   90.00
_cell.angle_gamma   90.00
#
_symmetry.space_group_name_H-M   'P 1'
#
loop_
_entity.id
_entity.type
_entity.pdbx_description
1 polymer ?
#
loop_
_entity_poly.entity_id
_entity_poly.type
_entity_poly.pdbx_seq_one_letter_code
_entity_poly.pdbx_strand_id
1 'polypeptide(L)'
;GYGIEYAFTIMERMRLAGLLGDVELQMPIGSGTSNAWGAREAWLKNPELGPREFRGPLWETVSALTFLLAGCDLFFMLHPASIKTTKDIIRWLTRGFGASQSTEIDWTALKV
;
A
#
# COMPACT_ATOMS: atom_id res chain seq x y z
N GLY A 1 10.01 12.49 4.70
CA GLY A 1 9.50 11.52 5.65
C GLY A 1 10.56 10.60 6.22
N TYR A 2 10.14 9.79 7.14
CA TYR A 2 11.05 8.86 7.84
C TYR A 2 11.12 7.48 7.16
N GLY A 3 10.38 7.29 6.08
CA GLY A 3 10.40 6.04 5.35
C GLY A 3 9.33 5.03 5.78
N ILE A 4 9.14 4.01 4.94
CA ILE A 4 8.12 2.98 5.13
C ILE A 4 8.41 2.13 6.38
N GLU A 5 9.68 1.81 6.62
CA GLU A 5 10.08 0.98 7.75
C GLU A 5 9.71 1.58 9.10
N TYR A 6 9.69 2.91 9.20
CA TYR A 6 9.31 3.59 10.44
C TYR A 6 7.82 3.39 10.73
N ALA A 7 6.98 3.65 9.72
CA ALA A 7 5.53 3.47 9.86
C ALA A 7 5.17 1.98 10.05
N PHE A 8 5.85 1.09 9.34
CA PHE A 8 5.67 -0.35 9.51
C PHE A 8 5.92 -0.78 10.96
N THR A 9 7.03 -0.34 11.54
CA THR A 9 7.37 -0.68 12.93
C THR A 9 6.30 -0.20 13.91
N ILE A 10 5.81 1.02 13.73
CA ILE A 10 4.76 1.58 14.59
C ILE A 10 3.47 0.77 14.48
N MET A 11 3.03 0.48 13.25
CA MET A 11 1.80 -0.28 13.02
C MET A 11 1.89 -1.69 13.58
N GLU A 12 3.02 -2.36 13.39
CA GLU A 12 3.25 -3.70 13.90
C GLU A 12 3.19 -3.74 15.42
N ARG A 13 3.80 -2.76 16.10
CA ARG A 13 3.77 -2.66 17.56
C ARG A 13 2.37 -2.39 18.09
N MET A 14 1.63 -1.50 17.43
CA MET A 14 0.24 -1.21 17.80
C MET A 14 -0.63 -2.45 17.65
N ARG A 15 -0.50 -3.17 16.55
CA ARG A 15 -1.27 -4.39 16.28
C ARG A 15 -0.91 -5.49 17.29
N LEU A 16 0.36 -5.67 17.59
CA LEU A 16 0.81 -6.66 18.56
C LEU A 16 0.26 -6.35 19.95
N ALA A 17 0.34 -5.11 20.40
CA ALA A 17 -0.20 -4.71 21.69
C ALA A 17 -1.72 -4.95 21.78
N GLY A 18 -2.47 -4.65 20.70
CA GLY A 18 -3.89 -4.94 20.62
C GLY A 18 -4.20 -6.43 20.72
N LEU A 19 -3.42 -7.27 20.04
CA LEU A 19 -3.56 -8.72 20.10
C LEU A 19 -3.21 -9.29 21.47
N LEU A 20 -2.32 -8.62 22.22
CA LEU A 20 -1.97 -9.01 23.59
C LEU A 20 -2.94 -8.49 24.65
N GLY A 21 -4.00 -7.81 24.25
CA GLY A 21 -5.08 -7.42 25.15
C GLY A 21 -5.20 -5.94 25.47
N ASP A 22 -4.38 -5.07 24.85
CA ASP A 22 -4.52 -3.62 25.02
C ASP A 22 -5.74 -3.14 24.22
N VAL A 23 -6.84 -2.91 24.92
CA VAL A 23 -8.12 -2.54 24.32
C VAL A 23 -8.06 -1.22 23.56
N GLU A 24 -7.27 -0.27 24.01
CA GLU A 24 -7.12 1.03 23.36
C GLU A 24 -6.45 0.91 22.00
N LEU A 25 -5.63 -0.12 21.80
CA LEU A 25 -4.93 -0.37 20.55
C LEU A 25 -5.61 -1.41 19.65
N GLN A 26 -6.86 -1.77 19.95
CA GLN A 26 -7.66 -2.66 19.11
C GLN A 26 -8.47 -1.92 18.05
N MET A 27 -8.24 -0.63 17.88
CA MET A 27 -8.90 0.17 16.86
C MET A 27 -8.35 -0.11 15.46
N PRO A 28 -9.14 0.16 14.40
CA PRO A 28 -8.62 0.11 13.03
C PRO A 28 -7.45 1.07 12.83
N ILE A 29 -6.46 0.64 12.06
CA ILE A 29 -5.29 1.43 11.72
C ILE A 29 -5.44 1.91 10.28
N GLY A 30 -5.36 3.23 10.07
CA GLY A 30 -5.42 3.85 8.76
C GLY A 30 -4.07 4.38 8.30
N SER A 31 -3.85 4.42 6.99
CA SER A 31 -2.64 4.98 6.41
C SER A 31 -2.92 5.67 5.08
N GLY A 32 -2.25 6.78 4.84
CA GLY A 32 -2.32 7.52 3.60
C GLY A 32 -1.20 7.11 2.64
N THR A 33 -1.35 6.00 1.96
CA THR A 33 -0.34 5.52 1.02
C THR A 33 -0.26 6.38 -0.24
N SER A 34 -1.24 7.24 -0.49
CA SER A 34 -1.16 8.28 -1.53
C SER A 34 0.05 9.21 -1.34
N ASN A 35 0.61 9.30 -0.15
CA ASN A 35 1.83 10.06 0.12
C ASN A 35 3.04 9.56 -0.68
N ALA A 36 3.00 8.35 -1.20
CA ALA A 36 4.02 7.83 -2.10
C ALA A 36 4.23 8.72 -3.33
N TRP A 37 3.18 9.42 -3.77
CA TRP A 37 3.27 10.36 -4.88
C TRP A 37 4.10 11.61 -4.57
N GLY A 38 4.37 11.88 -3.30
CA GLY A 38 5.25 12.95 -2.87
C GLY A 38 6.73 12.58 -2.87
N ALA A 39 7.07 11.34 -3.15
CA ALA A 39 8.46 10.90 -3.22
C ALA A 39 9.14 11.48 -4.45
N ARG A 40 10.39 11.96 -4.28
CA ARG A 40 11.14 12.54 -5.40
C ARG A 40 11.30 11.57 -6.56
N GLU A 41 11.51 10.31 -6.27
CA GLU A 41 11.76 9.24 -7.23
C GLU A 41 10.57 9.03 -8.15
N ALA A 42 9.37 9.38 -7.72
CA ALA A 42 8.17 9.30 -8.58
C ALA A 42 8.21 10.30 -9.74
N TRP A 43 8.96 11.39 -9.60
CA TRP A 43 8.95 12.50 -10.54
C TRP A 43 10.28 12.79 -11.24
N LEU A 44 11.38 12.21 -10.76
CA LEU A 44 12.70 12.44 -11.33
C LEU A 44 12.76 11.98 -12.79
N LYS A 45 13.45 12.77 -13.61
CA LYS A 45 13.72 12.41 -15.01
C LYS A 45 14.98 11.54 -15.07
N ASN A 46 14.88 10.33 -14.57
CA ASN A 46 15.99 9.38 -14.57
C ASN A 46 15.54 8.05 -15.15
N PRO A 47 15.99 7.67 -16.37
CA PRO A 47 15.59 6.40 -16.99
C PRO A 47 15.96 5.16 -16.20
N GLU A 48 16.98 5.24 -15.33
CA GLU A 48 17.38 4.09 -14.50
C GLU A 48 16.32 3.70 -13.47
N LEU A 49 15.40 4.61 -13.15
CA LEU A 49 14.30 4.35 -12.24
C LEU A 49 13.08 3.70 -12.92
N GLY A 50 13.21 3.36 -14.21
CA GLY A 50 12.11 2.77 -14.99
C GLY A 50 11.13 3.81 -15.53
N PRO A 51 10.07 3.36 -16.21
CA PRO A 51 9.06 4.24 -16.78
C PRO A 51 8.40 5.11 -15.72
N ARG A 52 8.37 6.41 -15.96
CA ARG A 52 7.86 7.39 -15.00
C ARG A 52 6.40 7.15 -14.62
N GLU A 53 5.59 6.70 -15.59
CA GLU A 53 4.16 6.47 -15.40
C GLU A 53 3.86 5.38 -14.37
N PHE A 54 4.78 4.47 -14.16
CA PHE A 54 4.60 3.33 -13.25
C PHE A 54 5.15 3.58 -11.85
N ARG A 55 6.01 4.57 -11.66
CA ARG A 55 6.71 4.75 -10.38
C ARG A 55 5.76 5.09 -9.24
N GLY A 56 4.88 6.08 -9.45
CA GLY A 56 3.88 6.45 -8.46
C GLY A 56 2.97 5.29 -8.09
N PRO A 57 2.30 4.66 -9.08
CA PRO A 57 1.43 3.53 -8.80
C PRO A 57 2.12 2.35 -8.13
N LEU A 58 3.33 2.00 -8.56
CA LEU A 58 4.08 0.91 -7.94
C LEU A 58 4.48 1.25 -6.51
N TRP A 59 4.94 2.47 -6.27
CA TRP A 59 5.32 2.90 -4.94
C TRP A 59 4.13 2.88 -3.98
N GLU A 60 2.99 3.39 -4.45
CA GLU A 60 1.74 3.38 -3.68
C GLU A 60 1.29 1.96 -3.36
N THR A 61 1.35 1.06 -4.35
CA THR A 61 0.96 -0.35 -4.18
C THR A 61 1.89 -1.07 -3.19
N VAL A 62 3.19 -0.89 -3.33
CA VAL A 62 4.18 -1.52 -2.42
C VAL A 62 4.00 -1.00 -1.00
N SER A 63 3.75 0.31 -0.84
CA SER A 63 3.49 0.90 0.46
C SER A 63 2.23 0.32 1.09
N ALA A 64 1.15 0.21 0.32
CA ALA A 64 -0.11 -0.35 0.80
C ALA A 64 0.06 -1.82 1.21
N LEU A 65 0.74 -2.62 0.39
CA LEU A 65 0.99 -4.02 0.69
C LEU A 65 1.82 -4.18 1.96
N THR A 66 2.88 -3.38 2.09
CA THR A 66 3.74 -3.39 3.28
C THR A 66 2.94 -3.10 4.54
N PHE A 67 2.10 -2.05 4.51
CA PHE A 67 1.30 -1.67 5.67
C PHE A 67 0.17 -2.66 5.94
N LEU A 68 -0.40 -3.27 4.90
CA LEU A 68 -1.39 -4.33 5.07
C LEU A 68 -0.80 -5.50 5.88
N LEU A 69 0.41 -5.91 5.56
CA LEU A 69 1.10 -6.98 6.29
C LEU A 69 1.46 -6.57 7.72
N ALA A 70 1.63 -5.27 7.97
CA ALA A 70 1.86 -4.75 9.32
C ALA A 70 0.56 -4.67 10.16
N GLY A 71 -0.60 -4.85 9.53
CA GLY A 71 -1.90 -4.82 10.22
C GLY A 71 -2.75 -3.60 9.95
N CYS A 72 -2.45 -2.85 8.90
CA CYS A 72 -3.25 -1.69 8.51
C CYS A 72 -4.61 -2.14 7.94
N ASP A 73 -5.68 -1.45 8.33
CA ASP A 73 -7.06 -1.79 7.99
C ASP A 73 -7.67 -0.87 6.94
N LEU A 74 -7.20 0.35 6.84
CA LEU A 74 -7.78 1.38 6.00
C LEU A 74 -6.69 2.13 5.24
N PHE A 75 -6.88 2.27 3.93
CA PHE A 75 -5.92 2.95 3.06
C PHE A 75 -6.55 4.14 2.34
N PHE A 76 -5.87 5.27 2.36
CA PHE A 76 -6.18 6.40 1.51
C PHE A 76 -5.26 6.34 0.30
N MET A 77 -5.82 6.02 -0.85
CA MET A 77 -5.06 5.75 -2.08
C MET A 77 -5.53 6.64 -3.22
N LEU A 78 -4.68 6.82 -4.21
CA LEU A 78 -4.92 7.73 -5.32
C LEU A 78 -5.12 7.02 -6.66
N HIS A 79 -4.20 6.12 -7.04
CA HIS A 79 -4.21 5.54 -8.38
C HIS A 79 -5.16 4.34 -8.49
N PRO A 80 -6.02 4.28 -9.53
CA PRO A 80 -6.97 3.17 -9.68
C PRO A 80 -6.33 1.79 -9.75
N ALA A 81 -5.19 1.66 -10.43
CA ALA A 81 -4.48 0.40 -10.54
C ALA A 81 -3.97 -0.07 -9.17
N SER A 82 -3.47 0.85 -8.35
CA SER A 82 -3.01 0.54 -6.99
C SER A 82 -4.17 0.09 -6.11
N ILE A 83 -5.30 0.77 -6.19
CA ILE A 83 -6.51 0.42 -5.44
C ILE A 83 -6.98 -0.98 -5.81
N LYS A 84 -7.08 -1.26 -7.12
CA LYS A 84 -7.55 -2.56 -7.59
C LYS A 84 -6.59 -3.68 -7.19
N THR A 85 -5.30 -3.48 -7.35
CA THR A 85 -4.30 -4.48 -6.97
C THR A 85 -4.36 -4.77 -5.47
N THR A 86 -4.49 -3.74 -4.65
CA THR A 86 -4.61 -3.91 -3.20
C THR A 86 -5.87 -4.69 -2.84
N LYS A 87 -7.00 -4.39 -3.47
CA LYS A 87 -8.23 -5.16 -3.27
C LYS A 87 -8.07 -6.63 -3.64
N ASP A 88 -7.42 -6.92 -4.76
CA ASP A 88 -7.20 -8.29 -5.20
C ASP A 88 -6.30 -9.05 -4.22
N ILE A 89 -5.25 -8.40 -3.72
CA ILE A 89 -4.35 -8.98 -2.72
C ILE A 89 -5.12 -9.31 -1.43
N ILE A 90 -5.96 -8.40 -0.96
CA ILE A 90 -6.79 -8.64 0.22
C ILE A 90 -7.70 -9.86 0.01
N ARG A 91 -8.32 -9.97 -1.16
CA ARG A 91 -9.16 -11.13 -1.48
C ARG A 91 -8.37 -12.43 -1.47
N TRP A 92 -7.17 -12.42 -2.07
CA TRP A 92 -6.32 -13.61 -2.09
C TRP A 92 -5.90 -14.02 -0.69
N LEU A 93 -5.56 -13.08 0.17
CA LEU A 93 -5.15 -13.37 1.54
C LEU A 93 -6.31 -13.86 2.42
N THR A 94 -7.55 -13.42 2.13
CA THR A 94 -8.71 -13.77 2.95
C THR A 94 -9.50 -14.98 2.40
N ARG A 95 -9.45 -15.22 1.09
CA ARG A 95 -10.23 -16.29 0.42
C ARG A 95 -9.36 -17.37 -0.22
N GLY A 96 -8.03 -17.19 -0.22
CA GLY A 96 -7.09 -18.10 -0.87
C GLY A 96 -6.73 -17.69 -2.28
N PHE A 97 -5.51 -18.06 -2.68
CA PHE A 97 -4.98 -17.80 -4.01
C PHE A 97 -5.71 -18.67 -5.04
N GLY A 98 -6.21 -18.24 -6.06
CA GLY A 98 -6.95 -18.97 -7.07
C GLY A 98 -8.43 -18.66 -7.08
N ALA A 99 -8.91 -17.89 -6.10
CA ALA A 99 -10.30 -17.45 -6.06
C ALA A 99 -10.58 -16.28 -6.99
N SER A 100 -9.56 -15.62 -7.52
CA SER A 100 -9.74 -14.48 -8.41
C SER A 100 -9.04 -14.73 -9.75
N GLN A 101 -9.66 -14.25 -10.81
CA GLN A 101 -9.04 -14.18 -12.11
C GLN A 101 -8.31 -12.84 -12.20
N SER A 102 -7.09 -12.86 -12.74
CA SER A 102 -6.38 -11.63 -12.99
C SER A 102 -7.10 -10.85 -14.09
N THR A 103 -7.51 -9.65 -13.78
CA THR A 103 -7.99 -8.71 -14.79
C THR A 103 -6.85 -7.78 -15.16
N GLU A 104 -6.79 -7.44 -16.43
CA GLU A 104 -5.79 -6.49 -16.91
C GLU A 104 -5.97 -5.14 -16.20
N ILE A 105 -4.87 -4.59 -15.70
CA ILE A 105 -4.87 -3.34 -14.97
C ILE A 105 -4.10 -2.30 -15.77
N ASP A 106 -4.73 -1.15 -15.98
CA ASP A 106 -4.07 -0.02 -16.63
C ASP A 106 -3.33 0.82 -15.60
N TRP A 107 -2.02 0.62 -15.52
CA TRP A 107 -1.15 1.34 -14.61
C TRP A 107 -0.89 2.78 -15.03
N THR A 108 -1.35 3.18 -16.23
CA THR A 108 -1.20 4.53 -16.75
C THR A 108 -2.49 5.33 -16.74
N ALA A 109 -3.55 4.81 -16.10
CA ALA A 109 -4.87 5.45 -16.09
C ALA A 109 -4.85 6.88 -15.54
N LEU A 110 -3.95 7.18 -14.59
CA LEU A 110 -3.70 8.54 -14.12
C LEU A 110 -2.38 9.02 -14.72
N LYS A 111 -2.47 9.82 -15.74
CA LYS A 111 -1.28 10.44 -16.34
C LYS A 111 -0.88 11.66 -15.54
N VAL A 112 0.33 11.64 -15.09
CA VAL A 112 0.95 12.72 -14.32
C VAL A 112 2.09 13.36 -15.05
#